data_bb879279e7e0bbb84da353aee5b1efba
#
_entry.id   bb879279e7e0bbb84da353aee5b1efba
#
_cell.length_a   1.000
_cell.length_b   1.000
_cell.length_c   1.000
_cell.angle_alpha   90.00
_cell.angle_beta   90.00
_cell.angle_gamma   90.00
#
_symmetry.space_group_name_H-M   'P 1'
#
loop_
_entity.id
_entity.type
_entity.pdbx_description
1 polymer ?
#
loop_
_entity_poly.entity_id
_entity_poly.type
_entity_poly.pdbx_seq_one_letter_code
_entity_poly.pdbx_strand_id
1 'polypeptide(L)'
;MGFGQRAFNPNIDKIDDMELNLVEEETLLLPEGQLPSQYLEHIEKTYPAYFSMGGERSQGEWVYFLRSKGYVGLFPLRGSVLVRVEPKIPCLTVWKMITSSMGVLEAMEPEKVHSVAGLSHALVANYVRIVGERLDRGLLWDYRSAEEGGRPIRGKIIGPEVKRLPLVRCRYDEGGYDHKANQMILWTLHNLSSMVLEQELFDRVRRLIRELTPKVSLKHVADDLTLIRYPRLYSEYRTLNILSKFILAHSTPVISSGQSSTLPFIFHMPTLFEEAVAGWMHRSFSGRVVVKRQWSIPLKGVNSLCFKIDLALLAKETLQPLVIFDTKYKGDRNPSTADVHQVASYAVETGARQAVLLYPQKNIEHTEFFVGPIKVQTLGFDFQKTDWSDIALDIYNFVDFLIEAHK
;
A
#
# COMPACT_ATOMS: atom_id res chain seq x y z
N MET A 1 17.33 29.79 -1.96
CA MET A 1 17.21 28.53 -1.22
C MET A 1 17.51 27.44 -2.23
N GLY A 2 18.66 26.75 -2.07
CA GLY A 2 19.19 25.88 -3.12
C GLY A 2 18.47 24.56 -3.17
N PHE A 3 17.82 24.28 -4.28
CA PHE A 3 17.36 22.95 -4.62
C PHE A 3 18.60 22.05 -4.83
N GLY A 4 18.66 20.92 -4.12
CA GLY A 4 19.72 19.94 -4.28
C GLY A 4 19.69 19.38 -5.70
N GLN A 5 20.57 19.90 -6.56
CA GLN A 5 20.81 19.36 -7.90
C GLN A 5 21.90 18.31 -7.79
N ARG A 6 21.61 17.04 -8.04
CA ARG A 6 22.61 16.01 -8.24
C ARG A 6 22.93 15.88 -9.74
N ALA A 7 24.17 16.10 -10.11
CA ALA A 7 24.67 15.82 -11.44
C ALA A 7 24.93 14.32 -11.61
N PHE A 8 24.57 13.79 -12.75
CA PHE A 8 24.74 12.39 -13.15
C PHE A 8 26.23 12.09 -13.50
N ASN A 9 26.68 10.87 -13.23
CA ASN A 9 28.06 10.43 -13.55
C ASN A 9 28.07 9.68 -14.89
N PRO A 10 28.75 10.17 -15.93
CA PRO A 10 28.67 9.64 -17.30
C PRO A 10 29.73 8.59 -17.59
N ASN A 11 29.66 7.38 -17.03
CA ASN A 11 30.47 6.26 -17.48
C ASN A 11 29.59 5.08 -17.87
N ILE A 12 28.89 5.19 -19.01
CA ILE A 12 28.04 4.10 -19.52
C ILE A 12 28.32 3.90 -21.01
N ASP A 13 29.16 2.93 -21.33
CA ASP A 13 29.41 2.45 -22.70
C ASP A 13 28.47 1.33 -23.18
N LYS A 14 27.37 1.03 -22.43
CA LYS A 14 26.31 0.11 -22.90
C LYS A 14 24.96 0.56 -22.35
N ILE A 15 24.03 0.88 -23.23
CA ILE A 15 22.65 1.27 -22.96
C ILE A 15 21.83 0.12 -22.34
N ASP A 16 22.36 -1.10 -22.30
CA ASP A 16 21.62 -2.32 -21.94
C ASP A 16 21.38 -2.53 -20.44
N ASP A 17 22.01 -1.74 -19.53
CA ASP A 17 21.80 -1.84 -18.08
C ASP A 17 21.79 -0.45 -17.42
N MET A 18 21.09 0.51 -18.03
CA MET A 18 21.03 1.87 -17.51
C MET A 18 20.03 2.00 -16.36
N GLU A 19 20.48 2.55 -15.25
CA GLU A 19 19.63 2.86 -14.10
C GLU A 19 19.59 4.38 -13.85
N LEU A 20 18.38 4.95 -13.88
CA LEU A 20 18.13 6.34 -13.49
C LEU A 20 17.74 6.37 -12.02
N ASN A 21 18.56 6.98 -11.19
CA ASN A 21 18.33 7.07 -9.75
C ASN A 21 17.80 8.46 -9.38
N LEU A 22 16.60 8.50 -8.84
CA LEU A 22 15.96 9.69 -8.31
C LEU A 22 15.69 9.52 -6.80
N VAL A 23 15.63 10.65 -6.10
CA VAL A 23 15.04 10.72 -4.79
C VAL A 23 13.66 11.38 -4.92
N GLU A 24 12.72 10.93 -4.13
CA GLU A 24 11.36 11.47 -4.10
C GLU A 24 11.37 13.00 -3.94
N GLU A 25 10.55 13.70 -4.76
CA GLU A 25 10.46 15.16 -4.82
C GLU A 25 11.71 15.89 -5.36
N GLU A 26 12.83 15.22 -5.55
CA GLU A 26 13.98 15.82 -6.26
C GLU A 26 13.74 15.83 -7.77
N THR A 27 14.40 16.77 -8.44
CA THR A 27 14.34 16.89 -9.89
C THR A 27 15.65 16.36 -10.47
N LEU A 28 15.56 15.34 -11.31
CA LEU A 28 16.68 14.87 -12.09
C LEU A 28 16.77 15.69 -13.38
N LEU A 29 17.94 16.28 -13.64
CA LEU A 29 18.24 16.98 -14.88
C LEU A 29 18.98 16.05 -15.84
N LEU A 30 18.48 15.94 -17.06
CA LEU A 30 18.99 15.08 -18.12
C LEU A 30 19.37 15.96 -19.32
N PRO A 31 20.67 16.25 -19.54
CA PRO A 31 21.14 16.94 -20.75
C PRO A 31 20.72 16.22 -22.02
N GLU A 32 20.61 16.97 -23.12
CA GLU A 32 20.28 16.42 -24.44
C GLU A 32 21.26 15.30 -24.83
N GLY A 33 20.70 14.17 -25.28
CA GLY A 33 21.51 12.99 -25.68
C GLY A 33 21.89 12.05 -24.53
N GLN A 34 21.68 12.42 -23.27
CA GLN A 34 22.00 11.57 -22.12
C GLN A 34 21.03 10.39 -21.96
N LEU A 35 19.75 10.60 -22.27
CA LEU A 35 18.73 9.56 -22.35
C LEU A 35 18.10 9.61 -23.75
N PRO A 36 18.12 8.52 -24.52
CA PRO A 36 17.46 8.48 -25.82
C PRO A 36 15.98 8.86 -25.73
N SER A 37 15.49 9.63 -26.71
CA SER A 37 14.12 10.16 -26.73
C SER A 37 13.01 9.11 -26.57
N GLN A 38 13.26 7.89 -27.06
CA GLN A 38 12.35 6.75 -26.90
C GLN A 38 12.02 6.39 -25.44
N TYR A 39 12.96 6.61 -24.51
CA TYR A 39 12.75 6.35 -23.08
C TYR A 39 11.96 7.49 -22.42
N LEU A 40 12.24 8.74 -22.82
CA LEU A 40 11.44 9.89 -22.37
C LEU A 40 10.00 9.74 -22.81
N GLU A 41 9.76 9.40 -24.09
CA GLU A 41 8.42 9.11 -24.59
C GLU A 41 7.76 7.92 -23.87
N HIS A 42 8.53 6.90 -23.52
CA HIS A 42 7.99 5.75 -22.77
C HIS A 42 7.55 6.14 -21.38
N ILE A 43 8.32 6.96 -20.64
CA ILE A 43 7.94 7.49 -19.34
C ILE A 43 6.66 8.32 -19.45
N GLU A 44 6.61 9.23 -20.44
CA GLU A 44 5.44 10.10 -20.64
C GLU A 44 4.17 9.32 -20.97
N LYS A 45 4.26 8.28 -21.80
CA LYS A 45 3.11 7.47 -22.21
C LYS A 45 2.69 6.42 -21.19
N THR A 46 3.65 5.82 -20.49
CA THR A 46 3.39 4.67 -19.60
C THR A 46 3.19 5.10 -18.16
N TYR A 47 3.91 6.15 -17.73
CA TYR A 47 3.94 6.59 -16.33
C TYR A 47 3.52 8.05 -16.12
N PRO A 48 2.50 8.60 -16.84
CA PRO A 48 2.12 10.02 -16.74
C PRO A 48 1.56 10.40 -15.36
N ALA A 49 1.00 9.44 -14.64
CA ALA A 49 0.49 9.65 -13.28
C ALA A 49 1.61 9.74 -12.23
N TYR A 50 2.77 9.15 -12.52
CA TYR A 50 3.85 8.96 -11.55
C TYR A 50 4.93 10.03 -11.64
N PHE A 51 5.14 10.60 -12.84
CA PHE A 51 6.19 11.58 -13.09
C PHE A 51 5.64 12.87 -13.69
N SER A 52 6.27 13.99 -13.35
CA SER A 52 6.23 15.22 -14.12
C SER A 52 7.52 15.36 -14.92
N MET A 53 7.38 15.69 -16.19
CA MET A 53 8.46 15.86 -17.12
C MET A 53 8.31 17.19 -17.87
N GLY A 54 9.41 17.73 -18.32
CA GLY A 54 9.46 18.89 -19.19
C GLY A 54 10.88 19.09 -19.69
N GLY A 55 11.09 20.11 -20.51
CA GLY A 55 12.41 20.48 -21.00
C GLY A 55 12.51 21.99 -21.15
N GLU A 56 13.68 22.51 -20.91
CA GLU A 56 14.03 23.92 -21.11
C GLU A 56 15.37 24.03 -21.79
N ARG A 57 15.60 25.17 -22.45
CA ARG A 57 16.93 25.50 -23.01
C ARG A 57 17.78 26.16 -21.93
N SER A 58 18.88 25.51 -21.57
CA SER A 58 19.90 26.05 -20.67
C SER A 58 21.24 26.16 -21.41
N GLN A 59 21.80 27.34 -21.45
CA GLN A 59 23.09 27.64 -22.15
C GLN A 59 23.16 27.21 -23.64
N GLY A 60 21.99 27.15 -24.30
CA GLY A 60 21.89 26.77 -25.73
C GLY A 60 21.57 25.30 -25.99
N GLU A 61 21.70 24.43 -25.01
CA GLU A 61 21.36 23.03 -25.08
C GLU A 61 19.99 22.73 -24.44
N TRP A 62 19.31 21.67 -24.90
CA TRP A 62 18.08 21.19 -24.26
C TRP A 62 18.44 20.40 -23.01
N VAL A 63 17.77 20.72 -21.90
CA VAL A 63 17.83 19.98 -20.64
C VAL A 63 16.43 19.52 -20.28
N TYR A 64 16.27 18.21 -20.18
CA TYR A 64 15.01 17.62 -19.70
C TYR A 64 15.04 17.49 -18.19
N PHE A 65 13.89 17.62 -17.56
CA PHE A 65 13.72 17.34 -16.14
C PHE A 65 12.72 16.21 -15.91
N LEU A 66 13.03 15.39 -14.94
CA LEU A 66 12.17 14.28 -14.47
C LEU A 66 12.00 14.39 -12.95
N ARG A 67 10.76 14.41 -12.50
CA ARG A 67 10.41 14.49 -11.06
C ARG A 67 9.29 13.54 -10.72
N SER A 68 9.43 12.77 -9.63
CA SER A 68 8.36 11.91 -9.10
C SER A 68 7.25 12.75 -8.46
N LYS A 69 5.99 12.34 -8.66
CA LYS A 69 4.79 12.94 -8.05
C LYS A 69 4.44 12.29 -6.71
N GLY A 70 5.42 12.13 -5.80
CA GLY A 70 5.23 11.48 -4.51
C GLY A 70 5.17 9.96 -4.58
N TYR A 71 5.64 9.37 -5.67
CA TYR A 71 5.79 7.93 -5.83
C TYR A 71 7.23 7.50 -5.63
N VAL A 72 7.41 6.41 -4.90
CA VAL A 72 8.69 5.71 -4.76
C VAL A 72 8.55 4.30 -5.30
N GLY A 73 9.64 3.73 -5.79
CA GLY A 73 9.58 2.39 -6.36
C GLY A 73 10.52 2.19 -7.54
N LEU A 74 10.28 1.10 -8.24
CA LEU A 74 11.05 0.64 -9.38
C LEU A 74 10.15 0.68 -10.62
N PHE A 75 10.55 1.46 -11.62
CA PHE A 75 9.77 1.70 -12.84
C PHE A 75 10.57 1.16 -14.04
N PRO A 76 10.26 -0.07 -14.50
CA PRO A 76 10.94 -0.63 -15.65
C PRO A 76 10.56 0.11 -16.93
N LEU A 77 11.56 0.45 -17.73
CA LEU A 77 11.40 1.00 -19.06
C LEU A 77 11.60 -0.10 -20.12
N ARG A 78 11.58 0.27 -21.38
CA ARG A 78 11.88 -0.66 -22.48
C ARG A 78 13.33 -1.13 -22.41
N GLY A 79 13.57 -2.41 -22.73
CA GLY A 79 14.91 -3.00 -22.59
C GLY A 79 15.28 -3.25 -21.14
N SER A 80 16.54 -3.07 -20.78
CA SER A 80 17.07 -3.24 -19.42
C SER A 80 17.13 -1.93 -18.62
N VAL A 81 16.47 -0.86 -19.08
CA VAL A 81 16.51 0.46 -18.42
C VAL A 81 15.49 0.52 -17.29
N LEU A 82 15.94 1.01 -16.13
CA LEU A 82 15.14 1.13 -14.91
C LEU A 82 15.18 2.56 -14.37
N VAL A 83 14.03 3.10 -13.99
CA VAL A 83 13.97 4.30 -13.13
C VAL A 83 13.73 3.86 -11.70
N ARG A 84 14.70 4.14 -10.83
CA ARG A 84 14.61 3.90 -9.40
C ARG A 84 14.30 5.21 -8.68
N VAL A 85 13.22 5.24 -7.92
CA VAL A 85 12.87 6.39 -7.08
C VAL A 85 12.99 5.96 -5.62
N GLU A 86 14.03 6.46 -4.95
CA GLU A 86 14.23 6.22 -3.51
C GLU A 86 13.39 7.20 -2.69
N PRO A 87 12.87 6.78 -1.52
CA PRO A 87 12.13 7.67 -0.64
C PRO A 87 13.05 8.73 -0.02
N LYS A 88 12.50 9.91 0.28
CA LYS A 88 13.20 10.97 1.03
C LYS A 88 13.38 10.67 2.53
N ILE A 89 12.72 9.62 3.01
CA ILE A 89 12.84 9.09 4.38
C ILE A 89 13.50 7.71 4.34
N PRO A 90 14.09 7.22 5.46
CA PRO A 90 14.72 5.91 5.48
C PRO A 90 13.76 4.78 5.05
N CYS A 91 14.23 3.82 4.26
CA CYS A 91 13.41 2.68 3.81
C CYS A 91 12.86 1.84 4.97
N LEU A 92 13.56 1.77 6.11
CA LEU A 92 13.05 1.13 7.32
C LEU A 92 11.78 1.85 7.85
N THR A 93 11.71 3.17 7.70
CA THR A 93 10.49 3.93 8.01
C THR A 93 9.35 3.57 7.08
N VAL A 94 9.63 3.47 5.78
CA VAL A 94 8.64 3.02 4.77
C VAL A 94 8.14 1.61 5.10
N TRP A 95 9.04 0.70 5.50
CA TRP A 95 8.68 -0.64 5.98
C TRP A 95 7.71 -0.60 7.16
N LYS A 96 7.99 0.23 8.18
CA LYS A 96 7.10 0.42 9.32
C LYS A 96 5.73 0.96 8.90
N MET A 97 5.69 1.90 7.95
CA MET A 97 4.43 2.41 7.40
C MET A 97 3.65 1.30 6.70
N ILE A 98 4.28 0.51 5.83
CA ILE A 98 3.65 -0.60 5.12
C ILE A 98 3.07 -1.62 6.12
N THR A 99 3.86 -2.07 7.07
CA THR A 99 3.42 -3.07 8.06
C THR A 99 2.34 -2.53 8.99
N SER A 100 2.39 -1.24 9.32
CA SER A 100 1.34 -0.58 10.10
C SER A 100 0.03 -0.43 9.33
N SER A 101 0.07 0.01 8.07
CA SER A 101 -1.13 0.16 7.23
C SER A 101 -1.88 -1.16 7.08
N MET A 102 -1.15 -2.25 6.95
CA MET A 102 -1.69 -3.61 6.83
C MET A 102 -2.11 -4.24 8.17
N GLY A 103 -1.60 -3.75 9.31
CA GLY A 103 -1.83 -4.36 10.62
C GLY A 103 -1.16 -5.72 10.80
N VAL A 104 -0.02 -5.95 10.15
CA VAL A 104 0.73 -7.23 10.13
C VAL A 104 2.13 -7.13 10.73
N LEU A 105 2.36 -6.14 11.60
CA LEU A 105 3.66 -5.81 12.19
C LEU A 105 4.42 -7.02 12.76
N GLU A 106 3.72 -7.88 13.48
CA GLU A 106 4.34 -9.03 14.17
C GLU A 106 4.70 -10.19 13.23
N ALA A 107 4.13 -10.21 12.02
CA ALA A 107 4.33 -11.30 11.07
C ALA A 107 5.47 -11.07 10.07
N MET A 108 6.08 -9.87 10.05
CA MET A 108 7.01 -9.45 9.01
C MET A 108 8.33 -8.95 9.59
N GLU A 109 9.43 -9.47 9.05
CA GLU A 109 10.80 -9.12 9.46
C GLU A 109 11.42 -8.11 8.49
N PRO A 110 12.06 -7.03 8.98
CA PRO A 110 12.66 -5.99 8.14
C PRO A 110 14.08 -6.36 7.67
N GLU A 111 14.29 -7.55 7.16
CA GLU A 111 15.60 -7.95 6.66
C GLU A 111 16.02 -7.14 5.43
N LYS A 112 17.27 -6.61 5.43
CA LYS A 112 17.89 -5.91 4.29
C LYS A 112 17.12 -4.72 3.70
N VAL A 113 16.32 -4.02 4.49
CA VAL A 113 15.52 -2.88 4.03
C VAL A 113 16.33 -1.59 4.04
N HIS A 114 17.33 -1.47 3.17
CA HIS A 114 18.18 -0.27 3.02
C HIS A 114 17.91 0.53 1.74
N SER A 115 17.14 -0.03 0.81
CA SER A 115 16.77 0.58 -0.46
C SER A 115 15.36 0.15 -0.86
N VAL A 116 14.79 0.82 -1.86
CA VAL A 116 13.50 0.43 -2.45
C VAL A 116 13.53 -1.00 -3.00
N ALA A 117 14.65 -1.45 -3.57
CA ALA A 117 14.80 -2.83 -4.01
C ALA A 117 14.82 -3.81 -2.84
N GLY A 118 15.54 -3.48 -1.75
CA GLY A 118 15.53 -4.25 -0.51
C GLY A 118 14.14 -4.31 0.15
N LEU A 119 13.39 -3.21 0.11
CA LEU A 119 11.99 -3.15 0.57
C LEU A 119 11.10 -4.13 -0.20
N SER A 120 11.19 -4.11 -1.53
CA SER A 120 10.44 -4.99 -2.42
C SER A 120 10.79 -6.47 -2.18
N HIS A 121 12.10 -6.77 -2.06
CA HIS A 121 12.59 -8.10 -1.73
C HIS A 121 12.04 -8.58 -0.37
N ALA A 122 12.14 -7.76 0.68
CA ALA A 122 11.66 -8.12 2.01
C ALA A 122 10.16 -8.43 2.05
N LEU A 123 9.33 -7.66 1.29
CA LEU A 123 7.90 -7.93 1.17
C LEU A 123 7.63 -9.32 0.60
N VAL A 124 8.29 -9.66 -0.51
CA VAL A 124 8.10 -10.96 -1.18
C VAL A 124 8.68 -12.10 -0.34
N ALA A 125 9.86 -11.94 0.24
CA ALA A 125 10.49 -12.95 1.08
C ALA A 125 9.61 -13.31 2.30
N ASN A 126 9.06 -12.30 2.98
CA ASN A 126 8.12 -12.52 4.09
C ASN A 126 6.83 -13.22 3.63
N TYR A 127 6.25 -12.78 2.49
CA TYR A 127 5.08 -13.44 1.93
C TYR A 127 5.34 -14.92 1.65
N VAL A 128 6.43 -15.22 0.96
CA VAL A 128 6.84 -16.60 0.61
C VAL A 128 7.09 -17.44 1.85
N ARG A 129 7.71 -16.87 2.90
CA ARG A 129 7.92 -17.54 4.19
C ARG A 129 6.59 -17.92 4.84
N ILE A 130 5.66 -16.94 4.98
CA ILE A 130 4.36 -17.16 5.62
C ILE A 130 3.51 -18.18 4.84
N VAL A 131 3.56 -18.14 3.49
CA VAL A 131 2.90 -19.15 2.65
C VAL A 131 3.49 -20.54 2.90
N GLY A 132 4.82 -20.66 2.95
CA GLY A 132 5.50 -21.93 3.24
C GLY A 132 5.07 -22.53 4.60
N GLU A 133 5.14 -21.72 5.65
CA GLU A 133 4.68 -22.11 7.00
C GLU A 133 3.19 -22.52 7.01
N ARG A 134 2.35 -21.88 6.18
CA ARG A 134 0.94 -22.27 6.06
C ARG A 134 0.75 -23.59 5.35
N LEU A 135 1.54 -23.88 4.29
CA LEU A 135 1.51 -25.17 3.62
C LEU A 135 1.92 -26.31 4.57
N ASP A 136 2.97 -26.10 5.36
CA ASP A 136 3.45 -27.07 6.35
C ASP A 136 2.37 -27.42 7.40
N ARG A 137 1.55 -26.44 7.80
CA ARG A 137 0.41 -26.61 8.72
C ARG A 137 -0.87 -27.11 8.04
N GLY A 138 -0.88 -27.22 6.71
CA GLY A 138 -2.02 -27.62 5.88
C GLY A 138 -2.84 -26.45 5.37
N LEU A 139 -3.40 -26.58 4.18
CA LEU A 139 -4.25 -25.59 3.52
C LEU A 139 -5.63 -25.51 4.17
N LEU A 140 -6.32 -24.38 3.93
CA LEU A 140 -7.72 -24.23 4.28
C LEU A 140 -8.54 -25.29 3.52
N TRP A 141 -9.19 -26.14 4.30
CA TRP A 141 -10.16 -27.12 3.80
C TRP A 141 -11.56 -26.60 4.08
N ASP A 142 -12.41 -26.57 3.06
CA ASP A 142 -13.80 -26.14 3.21
C ASP A 142 -14.71 -26.94 2.28
N TYR A 143 -16.01 -26.90 2.60
CA TYR A 143 -17.05 -27.51 1.79
C TYR A 143 -17.65 -26.45 0.84
N ARG A 144 -17.74 -26.81 -0.43
CA ARG A 144 -18.43 -26.00 -1.44
C ARG A 144 -19.61 -26.78 -2.00
N SER A 145 -20.70 -26.09 -2.26
CA SER A 145 -21.81 -26.69 -2.97
C SER A 145 -21.45 -26.90 -4.44
N ALA A 146 -21.46 -28.14 -4.86
CA ALA A 146 -21.23 -28.52 -6.25
C ALA A 146 -22.55 -29.00 -6.89
N GLU A 147 -22.74 -28.67 -8.14
CA GLU A 147 -23.87 -29.18 -8.94
C GLU A 147 -23.32 -30.00 -10.11
N GLU A 148 -23.71 -31.25 -10.16
CA GLU A 148 -23.27 -32.14 -11.22
C GLU A 148 -24.47 -32.88 -11.83
N GLY A 149 -24.47 -33.08 -13.15
CA GLY A 149 -25.42 -33.90 -13.85
C GLY A 149 -24.81 -35.25 -14.22
N GLY A 150 -25.41 -36.37 -13.77
CA GLY A 150 -24.90 -37.69 -14.12
C GLY A 150 -25.20 -38.78 -13.10
N ARG A 151 -24.41 -39.85 -13.16
CA ARG A 151 -24.40 -40.95 -12.17
C ARG A 151 -23.01 -41.04 -11.58
N PRO A 152 -22.85 -41.33 -10.28
CA PRO A 152 -23.91 -41.66 -9.28
C PRO A 152 -24.64 -40.43 -8.77
N ILE A 153 -25.87 -40.62 -8.26
CA ILE A 153 -26.64 -39.58 -7.57
C ILE A 153 -25.95 -39.27 -6.24
N ARG A 154 -25.56 -37.99 -6.06
CA ARG A 154 -24.91 -37.50 -4.82
C ARG A 154 -25.70 -36.31 -4.25
N GLY A 155 -25.99 -36.32 -2.96
CA GLY A 155 -26.67 -35.22 -2.29
C GLY A 155 -28.13 -35.02 -2.71
N LYS A 156 -28.57 -33.76 -2.90
CA LYS A 156 -29.94 -33.38 -3.17
C LYS A 156 -30.19 -33.25 -4.70
N ILE A 157 -31.20 -33.95 -5.20
CA ILE A 157 -31.65 -33.81 -6.59
C ILE A 157 -32.28 -32.44 -6.78
N ILE A 158 -31.88 -31.71 -7.83
CA ILE A 158 -32.37 -30.38 -8.17
C ILE A 158 -32.98 -30.35 -9.59
N GLY A 159 -34.13 -29.70 -9.73
CA GLY A 159 -34.79 -29.46 -11.00
C GLY A 159 -36.04 -30.34 -11.26
N PRO A 160 -36.93 -29.90 -12.17
CA PRO A 160 -38.19 -30.56 -12.47
C PRO A 160 -38.02 -31.83 -13.33
N GLU A 161 -36.83 -32.13 -13.81
CA GLU A 161 -36.56 -33.18 -14.80
C GLU A 161 -36.23 -34.57 -14.22
N VAL A 162 -36.76 -34.86 -13.02
CA VAL A 162 -36.61 -36.20 -12.39
C VAL A 162 -37.14 -37.35 -13.26
N LYS A 163 -37.91 -37.03 -14.30
CA LYS A 163 -38.60 -38.03 -15.16
C LYS A 163 -37.81 -38.50 -16.38
N ARG A 164 -36.63 -37.93 -16.68
CA ARG A 164 -35.79 -38.34 -17.79
C ARG A 164 -34.44 -38.83 -17.35
N LEU A 165 -34.34 -40.08 -16.96
CA LEU A 165 -33.06 -40.79 -16.86
C LEU A 165 -32.41 -40.83 -18.27
N PRO A 166 -31.06 -40.52 -18.43
CA PRO A 166 -30.01 -40.85 -17.48
C PRO A 166 -29.35 -39.67 -16.78
N LEU A 167 -29.79 -38.43 -16.92
CA LEU A 167 -29.10 -37.25 -16.40
C LEU A 167 -29.90 -36.58 -15.25
N VAL A 168 -29.61 -36.95 -14.04
CA VAL A 168 -30.18 -36.29 -12.84
C VAL A 168 -29.16 -35.27 -12.35
N ARG A 169 -29.59 -34.00 -12.22
CA ARG A 169 -28.77 -32.96 -11.61
C ARG A 169 -28.86 -33.07 -10.09
N CYS A 170 -27.72 -33.12 -9.47
CA CYS A 170 -27.59 -33.22 -8.01
C CYS A 170 -26.79 -32.04 -7.48
N ARG A 171 -27.17 -31.55 -6.29
CA ARG A 171 -26.38 -30.61 -5.49
C ARG A 171 -25.86 -31.35 -4.28
N TYR A 172 -24.55 -31.30 -4.08
CA TYR A 172 -23.89 -31.91 -2.94
C TYR A 172 -22.76 -31.01 -2.45
N ASP A 173 -22.34 -31.18 -1.20
CA ASP A 173 -21.20 -30.46 -0.67
C ASP A 173 -19.93 -31.27 -0.91
N GLU A 174 -19.01 -30.69 -1.66
CA GLU A 174 -17.71 -31.26 -1.95
C GLU A 174 -16.65 -30.59 -1.09
N GLY A 175 -15.98 -31.35 -0.24
CA GLY A 175 -14.86 -30.87 0.57
C GLY A 175 -13.59 -30.82 -0.27
N GLY A 176 -12.82 -29.74 -0.11
CA GLY A 176 -11.57 -29.60 -0.85
C GLY A 176 -10.76 -28.38 -0.47
N TYR A 177 -9.59 -28.29 -1.08
CA TYR A 177 -8.67 -27.16 -0.90
C TYR A 177 -8.92 -26.03 -1.91
N ASP A 178 -9.78 -26.22 -2.91
CA ASP A 178 -10.03 -25.21 -3.97
C ASP A 178 -10.93 -24.06 -3.47
N HIS A 179 -10.52 -23.45 -2.36
CA HIS A 179 -11.16 -22.31 -1.72
C HIS A 179 -10.58 -20.99 -2.23
N LYS A 180 -11.40 -19.92 -2.31
CA LYS A 180 -10.99 -18.59 -2.78
C LYS A 180 -9.71 -18.06 -2.10
N ALA A 181 -9.53 -18.31 -0.79
CA ALA A 181 -8.33 -17.89 -0.07
C ALA A 181 -7.06 -18.61 -0.56
N ASN A 182 -7.16 -19.91 -0.85
CA ASN A 182 -6.04 -20.67 -1.44
C ASN A 182 -5.79 -20.26 -2.89
N GLN A 183 -6.85 -19.98 -3.67
CA GLN A 183 -6.75 -19.46 -5.03
C GLN A 183 -6.06 -18.09 -5.06
N MET A 184 -6.34 -17.19 -4.12
CA MET A 184 -5.66 -15.90 -4.00
C MET A 184 -4.16 -16.08 -3.74
N ILE A 185 -3.77 -17.01 -2.87
CA ILE A 185 -2.35 -17.32 -2.62
C ILE A 185 -1.68 -17.81 -3.92
N LEU A 186 -2.28 -18.78 -4.59
CA LEU A 186 -1.74 -19.32 -5.84
C LEU A 186 -1.65 -18.25 -6.93
N TRP A 187 -2.68 -17.41 -7.08
CA TRP A 187 -2.68 -16.28 -8.02
C TRP A 187 -1.57 -15.29 -7.73
N THR A 188 -1.36 -14.93 -6.45
CA THR A 188 -0.29 -14.00 -6.05
C THR A 188 1.10 -14.60 -6.34
N LEU A 189 1.31 -15.88 -6.03
CA LEU A 189 2.57 -16.56 -6.36
C LEU A 189 2.83 -16.62 -7.87
N HIS A 190 1.80 -16.83 -8.68
CA HIS A 190 1.94 -16.79 -10.15
C HIS A 190 2.33 -15.39 -10.65
N ASN A 191 1.74 -14.33 -10.11
CA ASN A 191 2.14 -12.97 -10.45
C ASN A 191 3.60 -12.72 -10.05
N LEU A 192 4.02 -13.14 -8.85
CA LEU A 192 5.41 -13.03 -8.40
C LEU A 192 6.37 -13.85 -9.28
N SER A 193 5.98 -15.02 -9.77
CA SER A 193 6.83 -15.85 -10.64
C SER A 193 7.06 -15.24 -12.03
N SER A 194 6.25 -14.27 -12.45
CA SER A 194 6.46 -13.51 -13.69
C SER A 194 7.40 -12.32 -13.51
N MET A 195 7.77 -12.00 -12.28
CA MET A 195 8.71 -10.94 -11.93
C MET A 195 10.12 -11.52 -11.81
N VAL A 196 11.11 -10.68 -12.01
CA VAL A 196 12.50 -11.13 -11.86
C VAL A 196 12.88 -11.07 -10.40
N LEU A 197 13.06 -12.24 -9.81
CA LEU A 197 13.45 -12.45 -8.41
C LEU A 197 14.92 -12.92 -8.36
N GLU A 198 15.55 -12.73 -7.20
CA GLU A 198 16.79 -13.48 -6.90
C GLU A 198 16.52 -14.98 -7.02
N GLN A 199 17.51 -15.74 -7.50
CA GLN A 199 17.34 -17.14 -7.87
C GLN A 199 16.76 -17.99 -6.71
N GLU A 200 17.24 -17.81 -5.49
CA GLU A 200 16.75 -18.54 -4.31
C GLU A 200 15.26 -18.26 -4.06
N LEU A 201 14.86 -17.01 -4.08
CA LEU A 201 13.47 -16.60 -3.87
C LEU A 201 12.56 -17.09 -5.00
N PHE A 202 13.04 -17.04 -6.25
CA PHE A 202 12.34 -17.58 -7.40
C PHE A 202 12.10 -19.08 -7.29
N ASP A 203 13.12 -19.86 -6.89
CA ASP A 203 13.00 -21.31 -6.72
C ASP A 203 12.03 -21.67 -5.59
N ARG A 204 12.00 -20.87 -4.51
CA ARG A 204 11.01 -21.03 -3.43
C ARG A 204 9.59 -20.76 -3.94
N VAL A 205 9.36 -19.67 -4.67
CA VAL A 205 8.05 -19.34 -5.28
C VAL A 205 7.58 -20.48 -6.19
N ARG A 206 8.46 -20.97 -7.09
CA ARG A 206 8.13 -22.09 -7.99
C ARG A 206 7.84 -23.39 -7.25
N ARG A 207 8.51 -23.66 -6.15
CA ARG A 207 8.22 -24.83 -5.30
C ARG A 207 6.81 -24.73 -4.74
N LEU A 208 6.44 -23.59 -4.14
CA LEU A 208 5.10 -23.36 -3.57
C LEU A 208 4.00 -23.48 -4.63
N ILE A 209 4.22 -22.96 -5.84
CA ILE A 209 3.27 -23.10 -6.96
C ILE A 209 3.08 -24.59 -7.29
N ARG A 210 4.16 -25.39 -7.40
CA ARG A 210 4.06 -26.82 -7.70
C ARG A 210 3.31 -27.60 -6.62
N GLU A 211 3.42 -27.21 -5.36
CA GLU A 211 2.70 -27.86 -4.25
C GLU A 211 1.21 -27.50 -4.23
N LEU A 212 0.85 -26.28 -4.64
CA LEU A 212 -0.53 -25.78 -4.67
C LEU A 212 -1.31 -26.23 -5.90
N THR A 213 -0.70 -26.21 -7.07
CA THR A 213 -1.37 -26.46 -8.36
C THR A 213 -2.19 -27.76 -8.43
N PRO A 214 -1.77 -28.91 -7.81
CA PRO A 214 -2.59 -30.12 -7.81
C PRO A 214 -3.87 -30.05 -6.97
N LYS A 215 -3.95 -29.08 -6.05
CA LYS A 215 -5.01 -28.96 -5.03
C LYS A 215 -5.91 -27.74 -5.23
N VAL A 216 -5.42 -26.73 -5.95
CA VAL A 216 -6.03 -25.39 -6.04
C VAL A 216 -6.07 -24.93 -7.48
N SER A 217 -7.22 -24.50 -7.95
CA SER A 217 -7.39 -23.94 -9.29
C SER A 217 -6.73 -22.55 -9.38
N LEU A 218 -6.01 -22.30 -10.47
CA LEU A 218 -5.50 -20.96 -10.75
C LEU A 218 -6.63 -20.07 -11.26
N LYS A 219 -7.15 -19.20 -10.40
CA LYS A 219 -8.23 -18.26 -10.71
C LYS A 219 -7.93 -16.90 -10.10
N HIS A 220 -8.24 -15.85 -10.85
CA HIS A 220 -8.25 -14.50 -10.28
C HIS A 220 -9.39 -14.39 -9.26
N VAL A 221 -9.06 -13.89 -8.06
CA VAL A 221 -10.03 -13.66 -6.98
C VAL A 221 -10.27 -12.16 -6.88
N ALA A 222 -11.48 -11.72 -7.27
CA ALA A 222 -11.89 -10.32 -7.20
C ALA A 222 -12.45 -9.92 -5.83
N ASP A 223 -12.84 -10.90 -5.01
CA ASP A 223 -13.47 -10.65 -3.72
C ASP A 223 -12.47 -10.07 -2.70
N ASP A 224 -12.95 -9.20 -1.83
CA ASP A 224 -12.14 -8.73 -0.69
C ASP A 224 -12.16 -9.76 0.44
N LEU A 225 -11.16 -10.63 0.46
CA LEU A 225 -11.03 -11.69 1.47
C LEU A 225 -10.44 -11.18 2.80
N THR A 226 -10.01 -9.91 2.88
CA THR A 226 -9.41 -9.36 4.10
C THR A 226 -10.43 -9.21 5.25
N LEU A 227 -11.71 -9.13 4.91
CA LEU A 227 -12.81 -9.01 5.86
C LEU A 227 -13.32 -10.35 6.38
N ILE A 228 -12.90 -11.47 5.79
CA ILE A 228 -13.32 -12.80 6.21
C ILE A 228 -12.74 -13.13 7.59
N ARG A 229 -13.59 -13.63 8.47
CA ARG A 229 -13.16 -14.16 9.77
C ARG A 229 -12.88 -15.65 9.63
N TYR A 230 -11.63 -16.03 9.84
CA TYR A 230 -11.20 -17.42 9.83
C TYR A 230 -11.25 -18.04 11.23
N PRO A 231 -11.54 -19.35 11.35
CA PRO A 231 -11.34 -20.08 12.61
C PRO A 231 -9.90 -19.94 13.10
N ARG A 232 -9.67 -20.11 14.41
CA ARG A 232 -8.34 -19.92 15.04
C ARG A 232 -7.23 -20.72 14.33
N LEU A 233 -7.51 -21.92 13.86
CA LEU A 233 -6.57 -22.78 13.13
C LEU A 233 -6.10 -22.16 11.80
N TYR A 234 -6.89 -21.26 11.22
CA TYR A 234 -6.65 -20.61 9.93
C TYR A 234 -6.50 -19.09 10.06
N SER A 235 -6.15 -18.58 11.25
CA SER A 235 -6.04 -17.15 11.53
C SER A 235 -5.01 -16.43 10.63
N GLU A 236 -3.93 -17.14 10.24
CA GLU A 236 -2.91 -16.60 9.35
C GLU A 236 -3.43 -16.27 7.95
N TYR A 237 -4.54 -16.87 7.51
CA TYR A 237 -5.16 -16.52 6.22
C TYR A 237 -5.56 -15.05 6.13
N ARG A 238 -5.90 -14.44 7.26
CA ARG A 238 -6.15 -12.99 7.27
C ARG A 238 -4.90 -12.22 6.85
N THR A 239 -3.76 -12.52 7.44
CA THR A 239 -2.46 -11.92 7.10
C THR A 239 -2.09 -12.20 5.65
N LEU A 240 -2.20 -13.45 5.18
CA LEU A 240 -1.92 -13.84 3.80
C LEU A 240 -2.81 -13.10 2.80
N ASN A 241 -4.10 -12.95 3.07
CA ASN A 241 -5.01 -12.22 2.19
C ASN A 241 -4.68 -10.72 2.14
N ILE A 242 -4.34 -10.11 3.26
CA ILE A 242 -3.90 -8.71 3.33
C ILE A 242 -2.63 -8.51 2.51
N LEU A 243 -1.63 -9.37 2.70
CA LEU A 243 -0.37 -9.32 1.96
C LEU A 243 -0.57 -9.59 0.47
N SER A 244 -1.38 -10.59 0.10
CA SER A 244 -1.72 -10.87 -1.30
C SER A 244 -2.34 -9.65 -1.97
N LYS A 245 -3.35 -9.04 -1.33
CA LYS A 245 -4.00 -7.83 -1.84
C LYS A 245 -3.01 -6.67 -2.00
N PHE A 246 -2.15 -6.47 -0.99
CA PHE A 246 -1.14 -5.41 -1.02
C PHE A 246 -0.11 -5.64 -2.15
N ILE A 247 0.44 -6.85 -2.26
CA ILE A 247 1.39 -7.22 -3.32
C ILE A 247 0.75 -7.00 -4.70
N LEU A 248 -0.46 -7.50 -4.93
CA LEU A 248 -1.15 -7.37 -6.21
C LEU A 248 -1.50 -5.93 -6.57
N ALA A 249 -1.79 -5.07 -5.57
CA ALA A 249 -2.12 -3.66 -5.78
C ALA A 249 -0.89 -2.80 -6.11
N HIS A 250 0.28 -3.15 -5.58
CA HIS A 250 1.51 -2.35 -5.70
C HIS A 250 2.54 -2.93 -6.67
N SER A 251 2.36 -4.16 -7.15
CA SER A 251 3.23 -4.76 -8.15
C SER A 251 2.81 -4.36 -9.57
N THR A 252 3.79 -4.01 -10.39
CA THR A 252 3.57 -3.69 -11.81
C THR A 252 4.09 -4.84 -12.67
N PRO A 253 3.28 -5.41 -13.59
CA PRO A 253 3.78 -6.43 -14.51
C PRO A 253 4.93 -5.89 -15.36
N VAL A 254 6.05 -6.59 -15.38
CA VAL A 254 7.19 -6.23 -16.23
C VAL A 254 6.91 -6.71 -17.65
N ILE A 255 6.65 -5.78 -18.57
CA ILE A 255 6.60 -6.06 -20.01
C ILE A 255 8.01 -5.78 -20.58
N SER A 256 9.02 -6.57 -20.17
CA SER A 256 10.35 -6.43 -20.76
C SER A 256 11.04 -7.77 -20.93
N SER A 257 11.64 -7.95 -22.08
CA SER A 257 12.47 -9.10 -22.47
C SER A 257 13.92 -9.01 -21.95
N GLY A 258 14.17 -8.24 -20.89
CA GLY A 258 15.51 -8.01 -20.34
C GLY A 258 15.72 -8.63 -18.96
N GLN A 259 16.96 -9.04 -18.67
CA GLN A 259 17.39 -9.73 -17.44
C GLN A 259 17.55 -8.80 -16.22
N SER A 260 16.77 -7.76 -16.03
CA SER A 260 16.91 -6.97 -14.79
C SER A 260 16.15 -7.65 -13.63
N SER A 261 16.91 -8.06 -12.61
CA SER A 261 16.44 -8.75 -11.42
C SER A 261 15.73 -7.83 -10.44
N THR A 262 14.66 -7.14 -10.87
CA THR A 262 14.06 -6.10 -10.06
C THR A 262 12.55 -6.31 -9.92
N LEU A 263 12.11 -6.35 -8.66
CA LEU A 263 10.68 -6.41 -8.30
C LEU A 263 10.07 -5.00 -8.46
N PRO A 264 9.22 -4.74 -9.44
CA PRO A 264 8.64 -3.43 -9.66
C PRO A 264 7.47 -3.18 -8.70
N PHE A 265 7.78 -2.77 -7.48
CA PHE A 265 6.80 -2.23 -6.55
C PHE A 265 6.82 -0.70 -6.61
N ILE A 266 5.63 -0.12 -6.57
CA ILE A 266 5.43 1.32 -6.61
C ILE A 266 4.49 1.71 -5.45
N PHE A 267 4.92 2.68 -4.65
CA PHE A 267 4.18 3.19 -3.50
C PHE A 267 3.92 4.68 -3.65
N HIS A 268 2.68 5.10 -3.46
CA HIS A 268 2.34 6.52 -3.31
C HIS A 268 2.50 6.91 -1.83
N MET A 269 3.58 7.62 -1.54
CA MET A 269 4.01 7.88 -0.17
C MET A 269 2.99 8.67 0.68
N PRO A 270 2.32 9.71 0.16
CA PRO A 270 1.26 10.38 0.91
C PRO A 270 0.15 9.44 1.37
N THR A 271 -0.35 8.59 0.45
CA THR A 271 -1.39 7.60 0.77
C THR A 271 -0.90 6.56 1.76
N LEU A 272 0.34 6.07 1.59
CA LEU A 272 0.93 5.10 2.50
C LEU A 272 1.07 5.66 3.92
N PHE A 273 1.47 6.94 4.05
CA PHE A 273 1.58 7.60 5.34
C PHE A 273 0.20 7.72 6.01
N GLU A 274 -0.81 8.19 5.28
CA GLU A 274 -2.19 8.28 5.78
C GLU A 274 -2.71 6.91 6.27
N GLU A 275 -2.54 5.87 5.46
CA GLU A 275 -2.97 4.50 5.81
C GLU A 275 -2.23 3.95 7.02
N ALA A 276 -0.93 4.23 7.14
CA ALA A 276 -0.11 3.80 8.27
C ALA A 276 -0.59 4.45 9.58
N VAL A 277 -0.84 5.75 9.56
CA VAL A 277 -1.39 6.51 10.69
C VAL A 277 -2.77 5.98 11.09
N ALA A 278 -3.66 5.85 10.11
CA ALA A 278 -5.01 5.36 10.35
C ALA A 278 -5.02 3.92 10.89
N GLY A 279 -4.17 3.05 10.36
CA GLY A 279 -3.99 1.69 10.86
C GLY A 279 -3.50 1.64 12.30
N TRP A 280 -2.51 2.46 12.63
CA TRP A 280 -2.00 2.59 14.00
C TRP A 280 -3.08 3.13 14.95
N MET A 281 -3.75 4.23 14.61
CA MET A 281 -4.80 4.80 15.45
C MET A 281 -5.96 3.83 15.68
N HIS A 282 -6.34 3.08 14.66
CA HIS A 282 -7.39 2.07 14.82
C HIS A 282 -6.99 0.99 15.84
N ARG A 283 -5.75 0.49 15.79
CA ARG A 283 -5.27 -0.51 16.75
C ARG A 283 -5.16 0.05 18.17
N SER A 284 -4.70 1.30 18.31
CA SER A 284 -4.45 1.91 19.62
C SER A 284 -5.73 2.38 20.31
N PHE A 285 -6.74 2.84 19.58
CA PHE A 285 -7.87 3.56 20.15
C PHE A 285 -9.26 3.00 19.84
N SER A 286 -9.43 2.02 18.94
CA SER A 286 -10.77 1.51 18.54
C SER A 286 -11.60 0.92 19.68
N GLY A 287 -10.96 0.54 20.79
CA GLY A 287 -11.66 0.12 22.02
C GLY A 287 -12.34 1.27 22.78
N ARG A 288 -11.87 2.50 22.60
CA ARG A 288 -12.23 3.69 23.39
C ARG A 288 -12.98 4.75 22.59
N VAL A 289 -12.68 4.87 21.31
CA VAL A 289 -13.30 5.84 20.37
C VAL A 289 -13.65 5.17 19.05
N VAL A 290 -14.47 5.84 18.25
CA VAL A 290 -14.72 5.46 16.86
C VAL A 290 -13.69 6.16 15.97
N VAL A 291 -12.88 5.38 15.27
CA VAL A 291 -11.88 5.87 14.31
C VAL A 291 -12.51 5.86 12.93
N LYS A 292 -12.76 7.04 12.38
CA LYS A 292 -13.24 7.20 10.99
C LYS A 292 -12.08 7.56 10.06
N ARG A 293 -12.00 6.84 8.94
CA ARG A 293 -11.02 7.05 7.87
C ARG A 293 -11.73 7.56 6.63
N GLN A 294 -11.08 8.44 5.87
CA GLN A 294 -11.59 8.96 4.59
C GLN A 294 -13.06 9.39 4.72
N TRP A 295 -13.33 10.20 5.74
CA TRP A 295 -14.69 10.60 6.07
C TRP A 295 -15.18 11.66 5.09
N SER A 296 -16.12 11.28 4.22
CA SER A 296 -16.77 12.20 3.27
C SER A 296 -17.95 12.91 3.92
N ILE A 297 -17.91 14.24 3.93
CA ILE A 297 -18.99 15.10 4.44
C ILE A 297 -19.50 15.96 3.30
N PRO A 298 -20.75 15.79 2.86
CA PRO A 298 -21.33 16.62 1.82
C PRO A 298 -21.53 18.05 2.34
N LEU A 299 -21.15 19.04 1.54
CA LEU A 299 -21.36 20.44 1.88
C LEU A 299 -22.82 20.83 1.70
N LYS A 300 -23.38 21.49 2.70
CA LYS A 300 -24.78 21.94 2.67
C LYS A 300 -25.00 22.96 1.54
N GLY A 301 -26.03 22.71 0.75
CA GLY A 301 -26.44 23.62 -0.35
C GLY A 301 -25.73 23.36 -1.70
N VAL A 302 -24.78 22.44 -1.76
CA VAL A 302 -24.08 22.10 -3.02
C VAL A 302 -23.94 20.56 -3.13
N ASN A 303 -24.78 19.95 -3.96
CA ASN A 303 -24.85 18.47 -4.06
C ASN A 303 -23.60 17.78 -4.66
N SER A 304 -22.66 18.54 -5.24
CA SER A 304 -21.49 17.97 -5.92
C SER A 304 -20.18 18.13 -5.13
N LEU A 305 -20.18 18.85 -4.01
CA LEU A 305 -18.99 19.10 -3.21
C LEU A 305 -19.05 18.37 -1.87
N CYS A 306 -17.96 17.70 -1.52
CA CYS A 306 -17.79 17.09 -0.22
C CYS A 306 -16.38 17.36 0.34
N PHE A 307 -16.29 17.53 1.64
CA PHE A 307 -15.00 17.43 2.32
C PHE A 307 -14.63 15.95 2.46
N LYS A 308 -13.37 15.66 2.24
CA LYS A 308 -12.79 14.34 2.44
C LYS A 308 -11.73 14.45 3.53
N ILE A 309 -12.10 14.01 4.73
CA ILE A 309 -11.27 14.11 5.94
C ILE A 309 -10.47 12.82 6.06
N ASP A 310 -9.14 12.92 6.16
CA ASP A 310 -8.27 11.76 6.23
C ASP A 310 -8.62 10.88 7.43
N LEU A 311 -8.72 11.50 8.62
CA LEU A 311 -8.96 10.77 9.84
C LEU A 311 -9.71 11.62 10.88
N ALA A 312 -10.64 11.01 11.59
CA ALA A 312 -11.36 11.62 12.71
C ALA A 312 -11.53 10.63 13.86
N LEU A 313 -11.42 11.11 15.09
CA LEU A 313 -11.81 10.37 16.27
C LEU A 313 -13.11 10.93 16.81
N LEU A 314 -14.08 10.03 17.03
CA LEU A 314 -15.40 10.37 17.56
C LEU A 314 -15.62 9.68 18.90
N ALA A 315 -16.30 10.35 19.80
CA ALA A 315 -16.77 9.75 21.05
C ALA A 315 -17.63 8.51 20.74
N LYS A 316 -17.39 7.42 21.45
CA LYS A 316 -18.00 6.11 21.15
C LYS A 316 -19.52 6.10 21.32
N GLU A 317 -20.01 6.82 22.31
CA GLU A 317 -21.43 6.83 22.69
C GLU A 317 -22.24 7.85 21.89
N THR A 318 -21.70 9.07 21.73
CA THR A 318 -22.43 10.18 21.09
C THR A 318 -22.12 10.34 19.62
N LEU A 319 -21.05 9.71 19.11
CA LEU A 319 -20.47 9.91 17.77
C LEU A 319 -20.08 11.36 17.48
N GLN A 320 -19.91 12.18 18.51
CA GLN A 320 -19.43 13.55 18.36
C GLN A 320 -17.95 13.54 18.02
N PRO A 321 -17.51 14.36 17.05
CA PRO A 321 -16.10 14.49 16.71
C PRO A 321 -15.30 15.11 17.86
N LEU A 322 -14.27 14.40 18.32
CA LEU A 322 -13.33 14.86 19.34
C LEU A 322 -12.21 15.66 18.70
N VAL A 323 -11.67 15.13 17.62
CA VAL A 323 -10.53 15.71 16.90
C VAL A 323 -10.53 15.27 15.44
N ILE A 324 -10.13 16.18 14.57
CA ILE A 324 -9.89 15.96 13.15
C ILE A 324 -8.39 15.92 12.90
N PHE A 325 -7.92 14.94 12.15
CA PHE A 325 -6.55 14.85 11.71
C PHE A 325 -6.48 14.96 10.18
N ASP A 326 -5.49 15.69 9.73
CA ASP A 326 -5.14 15.78 8.32
C ASP A 326 -3.64 15.44 8.18
N THR A 327 -3.32 14.49 7.33
CA THR A 327 -1.96 13.95 7.20
C THR A 327 -1.22 14.69 6.10
N LYS A 328 -0.01 15.14 6.40
CA LYS A 328 0.82 15.92 5.48
C LYS A 328 2.18 15.25 5.29
N TYR A 329 2.32 14.53 4.20
CA TYR A 329 3.60 13.92 3.82
C TYR A 329 4.46 14.95 3.09
N LYS A 330 5.00 15.93 3.83
CA LYS A 330 5.83 17.01 3.31
C LYS A 330 7.17 17.05 4.05
N GLY A 331 8.23 17.50 3.35
CA GLY A 331 9.54 17.76 3.94
C GLY A 331 9.64 19.10 4.67
N ASP A 332 8.70 20.01 4.45
CA ASP A 332 8.66 21.33 5.07
C ASP A 332 8.27 21.23 6.54
N ARG A 333 9.01 21.96 7.38
CA ARG A 333 8.85 21.92 8.86
C ARG A 333 7.63 22.70 9.36
N ASN A 334 7.07 23.60 8.53
CA ASN A 334 5.98 24.48 8.92
C ASN A 334 4.71 24.20 8.10
N PRO A 335 3.54 24.23 8.73
CA PRO A 335 2.28 24.13 8.02
C PRO A 335 2.11 25.32 7.06
N SER A 336 1.62 25.05 5.85
CA SER A 336 1.20 26.14 4.95
C SER A 336 -0.14 26.73 5.43
N THR A 337 -0.40 27.98 5.09
CA THR A 337 -1.71 28.63 5.35
C THR A 337 -2.86 27.82 4.77
N ALA A 338 -2.66 27.19 3.61
CA ALA A 338 -3.66 26.33 2.98
C ALA A 338 -3.97 25.08 3.81
N ASP A 339 -2.93 24.41 4.38
CA ASP A 339 -3.12 23.24 5.23
C ASP A 339 -3.91 23.61 6.50
N VAL A 340 -3.59 24.75 7.10
CA VAL A 340 -4.28 25.27 8.29
C VAL A 340 -5.75 25.57 7.99
N HIS A 341 -6.03 26.28 6.89
CA HIS A 341 -7.41 26.56 6.49
C HIS A 341 -8.19 25.30 6.18
N GLN A 342 -7.58 24.33 5.53
CA GLN A 342 -8.20 23.05 5.20
C GLN A 342 -8.65 22.32 6.46
N VAL A 343 -7.74 22.07 7.42
CA VAL A 343 -8.05 21.30 8.62
C VAL A 343 -9.01 22.04 9.55
N ALA A 344 -8.90 23.38 9.63
CA ALA A 344 -9.82 24.22 10.39
C ALA A 344 -11.24 24.18 9.79
N SER A 345 -11.39 24.23 8.45
CA SER A 345 -12.68 24.10 7.78
C SER A 345 -13.34 22.74 8.03
N TYR A 346 -12.54 21.67 8.05
CA TYR A 346 -13.02 20.33 8.41
C TYR A 346 -13.54 20.30 9.84
N ALA A 347 -12.83 20.92 10.79
CA ALA A 347 -13.24 20.97 12.17
C ALA A 347 -14.53 21.77 12.38
N VAL A 348 -14.67 22.91 11.71
CA VAL A 348 -15.90 23.73 11.74
C VAL A 348 -17.09 22.95 11.22
N GLU A 349 -16.99 22.32 10.05
CA GLU A 349 -18.10 21.59 9.43
C GLU A 349 -18.52 20.37 10.24
N THR A 350 -17.58 19.72 10.92
CA THR A 350 -17.85 18.54 11.77
C THR A 350 -18.30 18.89 13.19
N GLY A 351 -18.11 20.14 13.62
CA GLY A 351 -18.30 20.57 15.01
C GLY A 351 -17.18 20.17 15.96
N ALA A 352 -16.04 19.69 15.45
CA ALA A 352 -14.88 19.43 16.27
C ALA A 352 -14.24 20.76 16.74
N ARG A 353 -13.69 20.76 17.96
CA ARG A 353 -12.94 21.90 18.49
C ARG A 353 -11.43 21.78 18.38
N GLN A 354 -10.96 20.60 18.04
CA GLN A 354 -9.55 20.23 17.91
C GLN A 354 -9.26 19.77 16.48
N ALA A 355 -8.18 20.28 15.91
CA ALA A 355 -7.67 19.86 14.61
C ALA A 355 -6.16 19.66 14.70
N VAL A 356 -5.64 18.63 14.04
CA VAL A 356 -4.23 18.27 14.09
C VAL A 356 -3.71 18.04 12.70
N LEU A 357 -2.61 18.71 12.36
CA LEU A 357 -1.80 18.40 11.19
C LEU A 357 -0.73 17.39 11.57
N LEU A 358 -0.71 16.23 10.92
CA LEU A 358 0.21 15.13 11.20
C LEU A 358 1.30 15.03 10.14
N TYR A 359 2.55 14.95 10.59
CA TYR A 359 3.74 14.89 9.74
C TYR A 359 4.57 13.63 10.00
N PRO A 360 5.34 13.13 9.00
CA PRO A 360 6.18 11.95 9.15
C PRO A 360 7.54 12.23 9.83
N GLN A 361 7.67 13.34 10.58
CA GLN A 361 8.92 13.78 11.23
C GLN A 361 8.65 14.33 12.62
N LYS A 362 9.51 13.98 13.60
CA LYS A 362 9.43 14.51 14.97
C LYS A 362 9.83 15.99 15.10
N ASN A 363 10.77 16.45 14.27
CA ASN A 363 11.36 17.79 14.39
C ASN A 363 10.47 18.92 13.81
N ILE A 364 9.17 18.70 13.77
CA ILE A 364 8.22 19.78 13.53
C ILE A 364 8.11 20.56 14.83
N GLU A 365 8.28 21.87 14.75
CA GLU A 365 7.96 22.73 15.89
C GLU A 365 6.51 22.44 16.29
N HIS A 366 6.33 21.95 17.51
CA HIS A 366 5.00 21.80 18.08
C HIS A 366 4.38 23.17 18.19
N THR A 367 3.56 23.52 17.20
CA THR A 367 2.88 24.81 17.16
C THR A 367 1.42 24.61 17.54
N GLU A 368 0.96 25.45 18.45
CA GLU A 368 -0.46 25.55 18.78
C GLU A 368 -0.95 26.96 18.40
N PHE A 369 -2.05 27.03 17.71
CA PHE A 369 -2.69 28.28 17.35
C PHE A 369 -4.20 28.12 17.19
N PHE A 370 -4.91 29.23 17.14
CA PHE A 370 -6.37 29.26 17.00
C PHE A 370 -6.78 29.81 15.65
N VAL A 371 -7.74 29.15 15.01
CA VAL A 371 -8.45 29.66 13.84
C VAL A 371 -9.93 29.76 14.23
N GLY A 372 -10.34 30.96 14.61
CA GLY A 372 -11.64 31.17 15.27
C GLY A 372 -11.74 30.33 16.56
N PRO A 373 -12.77 29.51 16.73
CA PRO A 373 -12.95 28.66 17.92
C PRO A 373 -12.14 27.35 17.86
N ILE A 374 -11.47 27.05 16.74
CA ILE A 374 -10.77 25.79 16.51
C ILE A 374 -9.33 25.90 16.99
N LYS A 375 -8.93 25.01 17.88
CA LYS A 375 -7.51 24.82 18.25
C LYS A 375 -6.83 23.92 17.23
N VAL A 376 -5.83 24.43 16.53
CA VAL A 376 -5.02 23.69 15.56
C VAL A 376 -3.65 23.39 16.15
N GLN A 377 -3.19 22.17 16.00
CA GLN A 377 -1.88 21.71 16.48
C GLN A 377 -1.11 20.99 15.39
N THR A 378 0.21 21.03 15.45
CA THR A 378 1.09 20.21 14.64
C THR A 378 1.70 19.11 15.49
N LEU A 379 1.61 17.87 15.05
CA LEU A 379 2.22 16.71 15.68
C LEU A 379 2.99 15.87 14.67
N GLY A 380 4.07 15.24 15.11
CA GLY A 380 4.94 14.45 14.26
C GLY A 380 5.21 13.05 14.81
N PHE A 381 5.61 12.16 13.91
CA PHE A 381 6.03 10.81 14.24
C PHE A 381 7.56 10.74 14.36
N ASP A 382 8.06 10.09 15.42
CA ASP A 382 9.50 9.84 15.61
C ASP A 382 9.90 8.48 15.05
N PHE A 383 10.00 8.38 13.72
CA PHE A 383 10.39 7.13 13.07
C PHE A 383 11.85 6.68 13.31
N GLN A 384 12.64 7.43 14.10
CA GLN A 384 13.94 6.94 14.57
C GLN A 384 13.78 5.88 15.67
N LYS A 385 12.63 5.85 16.34
CA LYS A 385 12.28 4.83 17.32
C LYS A 385 11.88 3.51 16.64
N THR A 386 12.03 2.42 17.40
CA THR A 386 11.71 1.07 16.92
C THR A 386 10.22 0.76 17.03
N ASP A 387 9.62 1.08 18.16
CA ASP A 387 8.24 0.72 18.45
C ASP A 387 7.25 1.84 18.13
N TRP A 388 6.07 1.48 17.65
CA TRP A 388 5.02 2.45 17.35
C TRP A 388 4.53 3.21 18.58
N SER A 389 4.57 2.60 19.77
CA SER A 389 4.28 3.27 21.03
C SER A 389 5.19 4.48 21.27
N ASP A 390 6.48 4.32 20.94
CA ASP A 390 7.47 5.39 21.08
C ASP A 390 7.47 6.35 19.90
N ILE A 391 7.24 5.82 18.66
CA ILE A 391 7.15 6.62 17.44
C ILE A 391 6.04 7.67 17.53
N ALA A 392 4.90 7.31 18.13
CA ALA A 392 3.70 8.13 18.18
C ALA A 392 3.33 8.57 19.59
N LEU A 393 4.28 8.60 20.53
CA LEU A 393 4.04 8.86 21.95
C LEU A 393 3.32 10.19 22.19
N ASP A 394 3.75 11.27 21.53
CA ASP A 394 3.14 12.59 21.68
C ASP A 394 1.68 12.60 21.22
N ILE A 395 1.40 11.88 20.11
CA ILE A 395 0.05 11.75 19.56
C ILE A 395 -0.81 10.88 20.48
N TYR A 396 -0.23 9.81 21.02
CA TYR A 396 -0.92 8.94 21.96
C TYR A 396 -1.34 9.70 23.22
N ASN A 397 -0.42 10.44 23.85
CA ASN A 397 -0.68 11.24 25.04
C ASN A 397 -1.74 12.32 24.77
N PHE A 398 -1.67 12.98 23.62
CA PHE A 398 -2.66 13.98 23.23
C PHE A 398 -4.06 13.36 23.08
N VAL A 399 -4.18 12.23 22.37
CA VAL A 399 -5.47 11.56 22.19
C VAL A 399 -6.00 11.01 23.50
N ASP A 400 -5.13 10.45 24.35
CA ASP A 400 -5.49 9.93 25.65
C ASP A 400 -6.07 11.03 26.55
N PHE A 401 -5.42 12.20 26.60
CA PHE A 401 -5.91 13.38 27.30
C PHE A 401 -7.30 13.81 26.79
N LEU A 402 -7.53 13.83 25.45
CA LEU A 402 -8.82 14.20 24.89
C LEU A 402 -9.92 13.22 25.28
N ILE A 403 -9.64 11.93 25.27
CA ILE A 403 -10.60 10.89 25.67
C ILE A 403 -10.98 11.03 27.15
N GLU A 404 -10.01 11.29 28.02
CA GLU A 404 -10.28 11.47 29.45
C GLU A 404 -11.08 12.75 29.73
N ALA A 405 -10.82 13.84 28.99
CA ALA A 405 -11.53 15.11 29.14
C ALA A 405 -13.02 15.05 28.66
N HIS A 406 -13.40 14.00 27.96
CA HIS A 406 -14.75 13.82 27.42
C HIS A 406 -15.54 12.66 28.08
N LYS A 407 -14.98 12.06 29.13
CA LYS A 407 -15.69 11.13 30.02
C LYS A 407 -16.49 11.90 31.06
#